data_d77cc6352cb519a801093b39fe31bd1c
#
_entry.id   d77cc6352cb519a801093b39fe31bd1c
#
_cell.length_a   1.000
_cell.length_b   1.000
_cell.length_c   1.000
_cell.angle_alpha   90.00
_cell.angle_beta   90.00
_cell.angle_gamma   90.00
#
_symmetry.space_group_name_H-M   'P 1'
#
loop_
_entity.id
_entity.type
_entity.pdbx_description
1 polymer ?
#
loop_
_entity_poly.entity_id
_entity_poly.type
_entity_poly.pdbx_seq_one_letter_code
_entity_poly.pdbx_strand_id
1 'polypeptide(L)' 'MNQNMSSLGYTPAQVAQQLGFKVSSIYALLSRREMDALKVGRSRIITQNQLNAYLARKKNLDIVIDLTK' A
#
# COMPACT_ATOMS: atom_id res chain seq x y z
N MET A 1 -13.82 16.79 -9.47
CA MET A 1 -12.45 16.49 -9.74
C MET A 1 -11.84 15.64 -8.67
N ASN A 2 -10.97 14.79 -9.08
CA ASN A 2 -10.43 13.79 -8.19
C ASN A 2 -9.12 14.18 -7.55
N GLN A 3 -8.69 15.41 -7.80
CA GLN A 3 -7.42 15.85 -7.26
C GLN A 3 -7.35 15.80 -5.75
N ASN A 4 -8.50 16.01 -5.07
CA ASN A 4 -8.51 15.95 -3.62
C ASN A 4 -8.13 14.58 -3.11
N MET A 5 -8.65 13.54 -3.76
CA MET A 5 -8.30 12.18 -3.37
C MET A 5 -6.83 11.93 -3.63
N SER A 6 -6.33 12.42 -4.76
CA SER A 6 -4.93 12.22 -5.11
C SER A 6 -4.00 12.89 -4.13
N SER A 7 -4.38 14.05 -3.59
CA SER A 7 -3.50 14.73 -2.65
C SER A 7 -3.47 14.05 -1.30
N LEU A 8 -4.49 13.26 -0.95
CA LEU A 8 -4.48 12.50 0.29
C LEU A 8 -3.66 11.23 0.17
N GLY A 9 -3.60 10.66 -1.01
CA GLY A 9 -2.91 9.41 -1.21
C GLY A 9 -3.49 8.67 -2.38
N TYR A 10 -3.48 7.36 -2.30
CA TYR A 10 -3.87 6.49 -3.40
C TYR A 10 -5.02 5.60 -2.98
N THR A 11 -5.87 5.25 -3.95
CA THR A 11 -6.88 4.22 -3.73
C THR A 11 -6.21 2.85 -3.79
N PRO A 12 -6.85 1.82 -3.24
CA PRO A 12 -6.31 0.47 -3.37
C PRO A 12 -6.08 0.05 -4.81
N ALA A 13 -6.97 0.47 -5.71
CA ALA A 13 -6.79 0.15 -7.13
C ALA A 13 -5.54 0.78 -7.71
N GLN A 14 -5.26 2.03 -7.31
CA GLN A 14 -4.06 2.72 -7.78
C GLN A 14 -2.81 2.06 -7.24
N VAL A 15 -2.82 1.66 -5.97
CA VAL A 15 -1.67 0.97 -5.39
C VAL A 15 -1.46 -0.37 -6.08
N ALA A 16 -2.54 -1.10 -6.33
CA ALA A 16 -2.44 -2.37 -7.02
C ALA A 16 -1.78 -2.19 -8.39
N GLN A 17 -2.19 -1.17 -9.10
CA GLN A 17 -1.63 -0.90 -10.41
C GLN A 17 -0.15 -0.56 -10.33
N GLN A 18 0.23 0.24 -9.35
CA GLN A 18 1.64 0.63 -9.19
C GLN A 18 2.51 -0.56 -8.83
N LEU A 19 2.00 -1.47 -8.03
CA LEU A 19 2.79 -2.60 -7.56
C LEU A 19 2.66 -3.83 -8.46
N GLY A 20 1.76 -3.78 -9.43
CA GLY A 20 1.53 -4.92 -10.29
C GLY A 20 0.74 -6.03 -9.61
N PHE A 21 -0.09 -5.65 -8.63
CA PHE A 21 -0.91 -6.59 -7.88
C PHE A 21 -2.35 -6.53 -8.36
N LYS A 22 -3.12 -7.53 -8.01
CA LYS A 22 -4.58 -7.45 -8.16
C LYS A 22 -5.15 -6.61 -7.03
N VAL A 23 -6.28 -5.95 -7.30
CA VAL A 23 -6.92 -5.13 -6.28
C VAL A 23 -7.29 -5.98 -5.07
N SER A 24 -7.76 -7.19 -5.30
CA SER A 24 -8.11 -8.08 -4.19
C SER A 24 -6.93 -8.37 -3.29
N SER A 25 -5.72 -8.41 -3.86
CA SER A 25 -4.52 -8.61 -3.06
C SER A 25 -4.28 -7.44 -2.11
N ILE A 26 -4.54 -6.21 -2.60
CA ILE A 26 -4.38 -5.04 -1.76
C ILE A 26 -5.37 -5.08 -0.60
N TYR A 27 -6.62 -5.43 -0.87
CA TYR A 27 -7.61 -5.54 0.20
C TYR A 27 -7.23 -6.63 1.20
N ALA A 28 -6.64 -7.71 0.73
CA ALA A 28 -6.15 -8.76 1.64
C ALA A 28 -5.04 -8.22 2.54
N LEU A 29 -4.11 -7.44 1.98
CA LEU A 29 -3.04 -6.84 2.77
C LEU A 29 -3.60 -5.89 3.82
N LEU A 30 -4.60 -5.11 3.45
CA LEU A 30 -5.25 -4.19 4.38
C LEU A 30 -5.97 -4.97 5.48
N SER A 31 -6.62 -6.05 5.11
CA SER A 31 -7.34 -6.88 6.07
C SER A 31 -6.41 -7.53 7.07
N ARG A 32 -5.23 -7.94 6.63
CA ARG A 32 -4.22 -8.55 7.50
C ARG A 32 -3.39 -7.53 8.25
N ARG A 33 -3.62 -6.27 7.98
CA ARG A 33 -2.87 -5.17 8.58
C ARG A 33 -1.40 -5.19 8.20
N GLU A 34 -1.10 -5.79 7.07
CA GLU A 34 0.24 -5.71 6.50
C GLU A 34 0.45 -4.40 5.78
N MET A 35 -0.62 -3.75 5.38
CA MET A 35 -0.60 -2.44 4.77
C MET A 35 -1.66 -1.59 5.48
N ASP A 36 -1.32 -0.36 5.79
CA ASP A 36 -2.24 0.55 6.46
C ASP A 36 -2.90 1.49 5.48
N ALA A 37 -4.08 1.94 5.84
CA ALA A 37 -4.80 2.91 5.04
C ALA A 37 -5.67 3.76 5.95
N LEU A 38 -5.98 4.96 5.48
CA LEU A 38 -6.95 5.82 6.13
C LEU A 38 -8.32 5.47 5.61
N LYS A 39 -9.29 5.48 6.49
CA LYS A 39 -10.67 5.28 6.08
C LYS A 39 -11.33 6.64 5.96
N VAL A 40 -11.70 7.00 4.74
CA VAL A 40 -12.32 8.29 4.45
C VAL A 40 -13.70 8.00 3.90
N GLY A 41 -14.72 8.16 4.74
CA GLY A 41 -16.06 7.80 4.36
C GLY A 41 -16.12 6.31 4.06
N ARG A 42 -16.51 5.97 2.84
CA ARG A 42 -16.56 4.58 2.41
C ARG A 42 -15.31 4.14 1.68
N SER A 43 -14.39 5.06 1.50
CA SER A 43 -13.19 4.80 0.73
C SER A 43 -12.02 4.54 1.65
N ARG A 44 -11.02 3.87 1.11
CA ARG A 44 -9.75 3.69 1.79
C ARG A 44 -8.68 4.40 0.99
N ILE A 45 -7.85 5.13 1.68
CA ILE A 45 -6.78 5.90 1.06
C ILE A 45 -5.46 5.45 1.68
N ILE A 46 -4.54 5.02 0.85
CA ILE A 46 -3.21 4.65 1.31
C ILE A 46 -2.32 5.85 1.09
N THR A 47 -1.88 6.47 2.17
CA THR A 47 -1.00 7.64 2.06
C THR A 47 0.36 7.22 1.56
N GLN A 48 1.10 8.19 1.05
CA GLN A 48 2.46 7.92 0.59
C GLN A 48 3.31 7.35 1.72
N ASN A 49 3.16 7.87 2.93
CA ASN A 49 3.91 7.36 4.07
C ASN A 49 3.54 5.91 4.38
N GLN A 50 2.27 5.58 4.31
CA GLN A 50 1.82 4.22 4.56
C GLN A 50 2.33 3.28 3.49
N LEU A 51 2.30 3.71 2.24
CA LEU A 51 2.82 2.91 1.15
C LEU A 51 4.33 2.72 1.30
N ASN A 52 5.04 3.79 1.64
CA ASN A 52 6.48 3.71 1.85
C ASN A 52 6.82 2.76 2.99
N ALA A 53 6.04 2.78 4.06
CA ALA A 53 6.27 1.88 5.19
C ALA A 53 6.12 0.42 4.78
N TYR A 54 5.10 0.14 3.98
CA TYR A 54 4.90 -1.21 3.47
C TYR A 54 6.08 -1.65 2.62
N LEU A 55 6.49 -0.80 1.68
CA LEU A 55 7.58 -1.13 0.78
C LEU A 55 8.90 -1.28 1.53
N ALA A 56 9.12 -0.45 2.54
CA ALA A 56 10.33 -0.54 3.34
C ALA A 56 10.41 -1.87 4.09
N ARG A 57 9.29 -2.33 4.60
CA ARG A 57 9.25 -3.61 5.29
C ARG A 57 9.57 -4.75 4.35
N LYS A 58 9.01 -4.70 3.14
CA LYS A 58 9.30 -5.71 2.13
C LYS A 58 10.77 -5.67 1.70
N LYS A 59 11.27 -4.47 1.54
CA LYS A 59 12.66 -4.29 1.13
C LYS A 59 13.62 -4.80 2.21
N ASN A 60 13.29 -4.55 3.46
CA ASN A 60 14.12 -5.05 4.56
C ASN A 60 14.16 -6.56 4.59
N LEU A 61 13.03 -7.19 4.33
CA LEU A 61 12.98 -8.64 4.27
C LEU A 61 13.86 -9.17 3.14
N ASP A 62 13.81 -8.50 2.01
CA ASP A 62 14.64 -8.89 0.87
C ASP A 62 16.11 -8.75 1.18
N ILE A 63 16.47 -7.66 1.86
CA ILE A 63 17.86 -7.43 2.26
C ILE A 63 18.33 -8.52 3.21
N VAL A 64 17.49 -8.89 4.16
CA VAL A 64 17.82 -9.94 5.10
C VAL A 64 18.06 -11.26 4.36
N ILE A 65 17.21 -11.56 3.40
CA ILE A 65 17.38 -12.77 2.61
C ILE A 65 18.71 -12.75 1.87
N ASP A 66 19.05 -11.61 1.30
CA ASP A 66 20.31 -11.48 0.58
C ASP A 66 21.50 -11.68 1.51
N LEU A 67 21.41 -11.16 2.71
CA LEU A 67 22.51 -11.29 3.67
C LEU A 67 22.73 -12.72 4.11
N THR A 68 21.68 -13.52 4.07
CA THR A 68 21.81 -14.92 4.49
C THR A 68 22.42 -15.81 3.42
N LYS A 69 22.53 -15.29 2.24
CA LYS A 69 23.18 -16.04 1.17
C LYS A 69 24.68 -16.00 1.38
#